data_4d13656580fdd854de5fad3fe1304f97
#
_entry.id   4d13656580fdd854de5fad3fe1304f97
#
_cell.length_a   1.000
_cell.length_b   1.000
_cell.length_c   1.000
_cell.angle_alpha   90.00
_cell.angle_beta   90.00
_cell.angle_gamma   90.00
#
_symmetry.space_group_name_H-M   'P 1'
#
loop_
_entity.id
_entity.type
_entity.pdbx_description
1 polymer ?
#
loop_
_entity_poly.entity_id
_entity_poly.type
_entity_poly.pdbx_seq_one_letter_code
_entity_poly.pdbx_strand_id
1 'polypeptide(L)'
;MMTSSSSLAPRPVLGAGPVLSKAVLSAASRLGLRSRHLALVIGSSEASISRLQHGRALDPASKEGELALLFLRVYRSLDALVGGDDEKARVWFNTLNDHVAGVPAERVRTVEGLVDVVQYLDAVRGRL
;
A
#
# COMPACT_ATOMS: atom_id res chain seq x y z
N MET A 1 -19.71 37.52 0.17
CA MET A 1 -19.17 37.05 0.00
C MET A 1 -18.81 36.09 0.35
N MET A 2 -18.90 35.78 0.66
CA MET A 2 -18.40 35.01 0.89
C MET A 2 -18.44 33.99 0.31
N THR A 3 -19.04 33.79 -0.18
CA THR A 3 -18.81 32.86 -1.10
C THR A 3 -17.44 32.42 -1.20
N SER A 4 -16.55 33.13 -0.84
CA SER A 4 -15.18 32.71 -0.85
C SER A 4 -14.96 31.47 -0.04
N SER A 5 -15.73 31.23 0.99
CA SER A 5 -15.51 30.01 1.72
C SER A 5 -15.83 28.79 0.90
N SER A 6 -16.82 28.87 0.04
CA SER A 6 -17.09 27.76 -0.81
C SER A 6 -16.00 27.57 -1.84
N SER A 7 -15.45 28.64 -2.35
CA SER A 7 -14.34 28.50 -3.26
C SER A 7 -13.10 27.98 -2.59
N LEU A 8 -13.01 28.14 -1.30
CA LEU A 8 -11.91 27.60 -0.53
C LEU A 8 -12.17 26.19 -0.08
N ALA A 9 -13.28 25.64 -0.44
CA ALA A 9 -13.57 24.26 -0.09
C ALA A 9 -12.45 23.35 -0.58
N PRO A 10 -12.20 22.29 0.12
CA PRO A 10 -11.15 21.35 -0.27
C PRO A 10 -11.33 20.96 -1.71
N ARG A 11 -10.27 20.65 -2.33
CA ARG A 11 -10.28 20.13 -3.69
C ARG A 11 -10.52 18.65 -3.65
N PRO A 12 -11.76 18.23 -3.48
CA PRO A 12 -12.03 16.82 -3.27
C PRO A 12 -11.62 15.96 -4.45
N VAL A 13 -11.63 16.54 -5.63
CA VAL A 13 -11.22 15.79 -6.80
C VAL A 13 -9.78 15.33 -6.74
N LEU A 14 -8.98 16.07 -6.00
CA LEU A 14 -7.60 15.71 -5.78
C LEU A 14 -7.44 15.05 -4.42
N GLY A 15 -8.55 14.64 -3.82
CA GLY A 15 -8.56 14.11 -2.50
C GLY A 15 -7.78 12.82 -2.35
N ALA A 16 -7.68 12.38 -1.11
CA ALA A 16 -6.88 11.24 -0.74
C ALA A 16 -7.31 9.94 -1.41
N GLY A 17 -8.60 9.78 -1.72
CA GLY A 17 -9.10 8.55 -2.30
C GLY A 17 -8.49 8.19 -3.64
N PRO A 18 -8.56 9.07 -4.65
CA PRO A 18 -7.92 8.80 -5.93
C PRO A 18 -6.41 8.66 -5.83
N VAL A 19 -5.77 9.45 -4.98
CA VAL A 19 -4.33 9.37 -4.77
C VAL A 19 -3.97 8.03 -4.15
N LEU A 20 -4.73 7.58 -3.16
CA LEU A 20 -4.48 6.31 -2.49
C LEU A 20 -4.64 5.14 -3.47
N SER A 21 -5.67 5.16 -4.31
CA SER A 21 -5.87 4.12 -5.33
C SER A 21 -4.65 4.00 -6.23
N LYS A 22 -4.18 5.11 -6.77
CA LYS A 22 -3.03 5.11 -7.66
C LYS A 22 -1.76 4.64 -6.97
N ALA A 23 -1.54 5.11 -5.76
CA ALA A 23 -0.34 4.76 -5.00
C ALA A 23 -0.29 3.26 -4.70
N VAL A 24 -1.41 2.68 -4.28
CA VAL A 24 -1.49 1.27 -3.96
C VAL A 24 -1.27 0.40 -5.21
N LEU A 25 -1.90 0.77 -6.32
CA LEU A 25 -1.74 0.02 -7.57
C LEU A 25 -0.30 0.09 -8.07
N SER A 26 0.32 1.26 -7.97
CA SER A 26 1.71 1.45 -8.38
C SER A 26 2.65 0.63 -7.49
N ALA A 27 2.47 0.66 -6.18
CA ALA A 27 3.28 -0.11 -5.25
C ALA A 27 3.17 -1.60 -5.51
N ALA A 28 1.95 -2.10 -5.71
CA ALA A 28 1.72 -3.50 -6.00
C ALA A 28 2.43 -3.93 -7.30
N SER A 29 2.34 -3.11 -8.32
CA SER A 29 2.99 -3.37 -9.60
C SER A 29 4.51 -3.43 -9.44
N ARG A 30 5.09 -2.47 -8.73
CA ARG A 30 6.54 -2.41 -8.51
C ARG A 30 7.05 -3.61 -7.71
N LEU A 31 6.25 -4.14 -6.79
CA LEU A 31 6.61 -5.31 -6.01
C LEU A 31 6.27 -6.64 -6.71
N GLY A 32 5.64 -6.57 -7.88
CA GLY A 32 5.23 -7.77 -8.60
C GLY A 32 4.04 -8.48 -7.97
N LEU A 33 3.22 -7.77 -7.21
CA LEU A 33 2.07 -8.33 -6.54
C LEU A 33 0.87 -8.35 -7.47
N ARG A 34 0.29 -9.52 -7.70
CA ARG A 34 -0.85 -9.66 -8.60
C ARG A 34 -2.13 -9.13 -7.97
N SER A 35 -3.09 -8.78 -8.82
CA SER A 35 -4.38 -8.25 -8.36
C SER A 35 -5.07 -9.14 -7.33
N ARG A 36 -5.07 -10.44 -7.53
CA ARG A 36 -5.73 -11.35 -6.57
C ARG A 36 -5.04 -11.35 -5.21
N HIS A 37 -3.73 -11.15 -5.17
CA HIS A 37 -2.99 -11.09 -3.92
C HIS A 37 -3.16 -9.72 -3.27
N LEU A 38 -3.17 -8.66 -4.06
CA LEU A 38 -3.45 -7.32 -3.54
C LEU A 38 -4.85 -7.29 -2.91
N ALA A 39 -5.81 -7.96 -3.52
CA ALA A 39 -7.16 -8.07 -2.96
C ALA A 39 -7.11 -8.67 -1.55
N LEU A 40 -6.31 -9.72 -1.35
CA LEU A 40 -6.15 -10.32 -0.02
C LEU A 40 -5.51 -9.34 0.96
N VAL A 41 -4.50 -8.60 0.52
CA VAL A 41 -3.78 -7.65 1.39
C VAL A 41 -4.71 -6.58 1.93
N ILE A 42 -5.55 -6.00 1.07
CA ILE A 42 -6.41 -4.89 1.49
C ILE A 42 -7.84 -5.34 1.86
N GLY A 43 -8.07 -6.65 1.95
CA GLY A 43 -9.36 -7.16 2.36
C GLY A 43 -10.48 -6.88 1.36
N SER A 44 -10.17 -7.05 0.08
CA SER A 44 -11.11 -6.72 -1.01
C SER A 44 -11.26 -7.92 -1.95
N SER A 45 -11.88 -7.73 -3.10
CA SER A 45 -12.05 -8.75 -4.12
C SER A 45 -11.28 -8.37 -5.39
N GLU A 46 -11.02 -9.34 -6.25
CA GLU A 46 -10.39 -9.05 -7.53
C GLU A 46 -11.23 -8.07 -8.35
N ALA A 47 -12.55 -8.21 -8.30
CA ALA A 47 -13.44 -7.29 -8.98
C ALA A 47 -13.27 -5.86 -8.46
N SER A 48 -13.11 -5.70 -7.14
CA SER A 48 -12.85 -4.39 -6.54
C SER A 48 -11.51 -3.82 -6.96
N ILE A 49 -10.49 -4.66 -7.06
CA ILE A 49 -9.17 -4.21 -7.56
C ILE A 49 -9.30 -3.73 -9.02
N SER A 50 -10.04 -4.47 -9.83
CA SER A 50 -10.29 -4.06 -11.21
C SER A 50 -10.95 -2.67 -11.26
N ARG A 51 -11.91 -2.43 -10.37
CA ARG A 51 -12.56 -1.12 -10.29
C ARG A 51 -11.59 -0.02 -9.86
N LEU A 52 -10.63 -0.32 -8.99
CA LEU A 52 -9.58 0.63 -8.64
C LEU A 52 -8.76 0.98 -9.88
N GLN A 53 -8.44 -0.01 -10.70
CA GLN A 53 -7.68 0.20 -11.94
C GLN A 53 -8.47 1.05 -12.94
N HIS A 54 -9.79 1.07 -12.84
CA HIS A 54 -10.66 1.85 -13.71
C HIS A 54 -11.19 3.12 -13.04
N GLY A 55 -10.54 3.58 -12.00
CA GLY A 55 -10.80 4.91 -11.43
C GLY A 55 -11.56 4.95 -10.12
N ARG A 56 -11.94 3.81 -9.53
CA ARG A 56 -12.61 3.82 -8.22
C ARG A 56 -11.67 4.44 -7.18
N ALA A 57 -12.18 5.37 -6.40
CA ALA A 57 -11.45 5.94 -5.28
C ALA A 57 -11.46 4.99 -4.09
N LEU A 58 -10.35 4.95 -3.38
CA LEU A 58 -10.19 4.13 -2.17
C LEU A 58 -10.25 5.05 -0.97
N ASP A 59 -11.31 4.96 -0.19
CA ASP A 59 -11.50 5.83 0.97
C ASP A 59 -10.48 5.50 2.06
N PRO A 60 -9.59 6.45 2.43
CA PRO A 60 -8.58 6.18 3.46
C PRO A 60 -9.17 5.85 4.82
N ALA A 61 -10.39 6.28 5.09
CA ALA A 61 -11.05 6.04 6.37
C ALA A 61 -11.73 4.67 6.43
N SER A 62 -11.85 3.98 5.29
CA SER A 62 -12.44 2.65 5.27
C SER A 62 -11.42 1.61 5.76
N LYS A 63 -11.92 0.43 6.09
CA LYS A 63 -11.02 -0.68 6.47
C LYS A 63 -10.09 -1.04 5.31
N GLU A 64 -10.63 -1.06 4.12
CA GLU A 64 -9.84 -1.31 2.90
C GLU A 64 -8.75 -0.25 2.75
N GLY A 65 -9.09 1.01 2.97
CA GLY A 65 -8.12 2.11 2.89
C GLY A 65 -7.07 2.05 3.99
N GLU A 66 -7.45 1.65 5.19
CA GLU A 66 -6.52 1.48 6.30
C GLU A 66 -5.46 0.43 5.96
N LEU A 67 -5.90 -0.71 5.45
CA LEU A 67 -4.97 -1.78 5.05
C LEU A 67 -4.10 -1.36 3.87
N ALA A 68 -4.66 -0.61 2.94
CA ALA A 68 -3.90 -0.06 1.82
C ALA A 68 -2.80 0.89 2.29
N LEU A 69 -3.08 1.72 3.28
CA LEU A 69 -2.08 2.62 3.85
C LEU A 69 -0.95 1.85 4.53
N LEU A 70 -1.26 0.76 5.23
CA LEU A 70 -0.25 -0.10 5.81
C LEU A 70 0.62 -0.74 4.73
N PHE A 71 0.01 -1.20 3.65
CA PHE A 71 0.75 -1.77 2.52
C PHE A 71 1.68 -0.74 1.88
N LEU A 72 1.20 0.49 1.72
CA LEU A 72 2.05 1.57 1.21
C LEU A 72 3.23 1.84 2.13
N ARG A 73 3.02 1.73 3.42
CA ARG A 73 4.09 1.91 4.39
C ARG A 73 5.16 0.81 4.23
N VAL A 74 4.73 -0.42 3.97
CA VAL A 74 5.65 -1.50 3.63
C VAL A 74 6.48 -1.11 2.41
N TYR A 75 5.81 -0.70 1.34
CA TYR A 75 6.50 -0.37 0.09
C TYR A 75 7.49 0.79 0.29
N ARG A 76 7.07 1.85 0.95
CA ARG A 76 7.93 3.02 1.15
C ARG A 76 9.16 2.72 1.99
N SER A 77 8.98 1.94 3.04
CA SER A 77 10.10 1.55 3.89
C SER A 77 11.06 0.64 3.14
N LEU A 78 10.52 -0.29 2.37
CA LEU A 78 11.35 -1.19 1.56
C LEU A 78 12.09 -0.42 0.47
N ASP A 79 11.40 0.48 -0.21
CA ASP A 79 12.00 1.32 -1.25
C ASP A 79 13.18 2.11 -0.70
N ALA A 80 13.03 2.67 0.49
CA ALA A 80 14.12 3.40 1.15
C ALA A 80 15.30 2.47 1.46
N LEU A 81 15.03 1.25 1.90
CA LEU A 81 16.09 0.29 2.24
C LEU A 81 16.91 -0.14 1.03
N VAL A 82 16.27 -0.25 -0.13
CA VAL A 82 16.95 -0.70 -1.35
C VAL A 82 17.38 0.44 -2.27
N GLY A 83 17.25 1.69 -1.79
CA GLY A 83 17.70 2.86 -2.54
C GLY A 83 16.92 3.08 -3.83
N GLY A 84 15.63 2.76 -3.84
CA GLY A 84 14.80 2.96 -5.02
C GLY A 84 14.91 1.87 -6.08
N ASP A 85 15.62 0.79 -5.82
CA ASP A 85 15.83 -0.29 -6.78
C ASP A 85 14.66 -1.27 -6.71
N ASP A 86 13.75 -1.20 -7.67
CA ASP A 86 12.55 -2.04 -7.70
C ASP A 86 12.87 -3.53 -7.79
N GLU A 87 13.93 -3.90 -8.47
CA GLU A 87 14.31 -5.30 -8.58
C GLU A 87 14.74 -5.86 -7.23
N LYS A 88 15.56 -5.12 -6.50
CA LYS A 88 15.94 -5.52 -5.14
C LYS A 88 14.74 -5.59 -4.22
N ALA A 89 13.81 -4.65 -4.36
CA ALA A 89 12.58 -4.66 -3.57
C ALA A 89 11.78 -5.92 -3.85
N ARG A 90 11.61 -6.29 -5.12
CA ARG A 90 10.88 -7.51 -5.49
C ARG A 90 11.55 -8.77 -4.94
N VAL A 91 12.87 -8.83 -5.01
CA VAL A 91 13.61 -9.98 -4.48
C VAL A 91 13.37 -10.11 -2.97
N TRP A 92 13.52 -9.01 -2.24
CA TRP A 92 13.28 -9.02 -0.80
C TRP A 92 11.85 -9.45 -0.48
N PHE A 93 10.91 -8.87 -1.17
CA PHE A 93 9.48 -9.08 -0.92
C PHE A 93 9.05 -10.52 -1.17
N ASN A 94 9.73 -11.20 -2.09
CA ASN A 94 9.36 -12.57 -2.51
C ASN A 94 10.30 -13.65 -1.99
N THR A 95 11.17 -13.33 -1.06
CA THR A 95 12.14 -14.28 -0.51
C THR A 95 11.81 -14.58 0.96
N LEU A 96 11.98 -15.83 1.37
CA LEU A 96 11.79 -16.24 2.75
C LEU A 96 12.66 -15.39 3.66
N ASN A 97 12.06 -14.90 4.75
CA ASN A 97 12.75 -14.02 5.67
C ASN A 97 12.37 -14.41 7.11
N ASP A 98 13.37 -14.87 7.86
CA ASP A 98 13.15 -15.34 9.22
C ASP A 98 12.68 -14.22 10.17
N HIS A 99 13.04 -12.98 9.90
CA HIS A 99 12.65 -11.86 10.74
C HIS A 99 11.14 -11.57 10.69
N VAL A 100 10.48 -11.98 9.59
CA VAL A 100 9.04 -11.80 9.46
C VAL A 100 8.31 -13.14 9.40
N ALA A 101 9.00 -14.22 9.74
CA ALA A 101 8.45 -15.57 9.86
C ALA A 101 7.78 -16.07 8.57
N GLY A 102 8.38 -15.78 7.42
CA GLY A 102 7.87 -16.26 6.14
C GLY A 102 8.29 -15.37 4.98
N VAL A 103 7.64 -15.58 3.86
CA VAL A 103 7.84 -14.74 2.68
C VAL A 103 7.01 -13.47 2.85
N PRO A 104 7.61 -12.29 2.83
CA PRO A 104 6.85 -11.05 3.04
C PRO A 104 5.61 -10.94 2.16
N ALA A 105 5.71 -11.28 0.89
CA ALA A 105 4.58 -11.23 -0.06
C ALA A 105 3.42 -12.10 0.39
N GLU A 106 3.67 -13.17 1.12
CA GLU A 106 2.64 -14.04 1.66
C GLU A 106 2.15 -13.55 3.02
N ARG A 107 3.07 -13.09 3.85
CA ARG A 107 2.74 -12.60 5.18
C ARG A 107 1.76 -11.41 5.13
N VAL A 108 1.94 -10.51 4.16
CA VAL A 108 1.09 -9.32 4.07
C VAL A 108 -0.36 -9.62 3.70
N ARG A 109 -0.68 -10.85 3.35
CA ARG A 109 -2.06 -11.25 3.01
C ARG A 109 -2.98 -11.38 4.21
N THR A 110 -2.43 -11.38 5.42
CA THR A 110 -3.21 -11.34 6.66
C THR A 110 -2.89 -10.06 7.40
N VAL A 111 -3.81 -9.60 8.23
CA VAL A 111 -3.60 -8.38 9.03
C VAL A 111 -2.39 -8.55 9.94
N GLU A 112 -2.30 -9.69 10.62
CA GLU A 112 -1.19 -9.96 11.53
C GLU A 112 0.15 -9.89 10.80
N GLY A 113 0.25 -10.57 9.65
CA GLY A 113 1.48 -10.58 8.88
C GLY A 113 1.82 -9.22 8.29
N LEU A 114 0.81 -8.48 7.84
CA LEU A 114 1.01 -7.13 7.33
C LEU A 114 1.60 -6.22 8.42
N VAL A 115 1.06 -6.28 9.63
CA VAL A 115 1.56 -5.49 10.74
C VAL A 115 3.00 -5.90 11.10
N ASP A 116 3.28 -7.21 11.12
CA ASP A 116 4.63 -7.71 11.41
C ASP A 116 5.65 -7.18 10.41
N VAL A 117 5.31 -7.20 9.13
CA VAL A 117 6.22 -6.72 8.07
C VAL A 117 6.42 -5.21 8.20
N VAL A 118 5.34 -4.45 8.45
CA VAL A 118 5.43 -3.01 8.68
C VAL A 118 6.39 -2.72 9.83
N GLN A 119 6.19 -3.38 10.96
CA GLN A 119 6.99 -3.13 12.16
C GLN A 119 8.46 -3.47 11.94
N TYR A 120 8.73 -4.58 11.28
CA TYR A 120 10.11 -4.96 10.98
C TYR A 120 10.79 -3.92 10.10
N LEU A 121 10.14 -3.52 9.02
CA LEU A 121 10.73 -2.55 8.09
C LEU A 121 10.91 -1.18 8.73
N ASP A 122 9.95 -0.76 9.56
CA ASP A 122 10.09 0.50 10.30
C ASP A 122 11.28 0.46 11.24
N ALA A 123 11.48 -0.66 11.95
CA ALA A 123 12.58 -0.81 12.88
C ALA A 123 13.92 -0.78 12.15
N VAL A 124 14.02 -1.46 11.01
CA VAL A 124 15.25 -1.47 10.23
C VAL A 124 15.53 -0.08 9.63
N ARG A 125 14.49 0.55 9.10
CA ARG A 125 14.61 1.89 8.54
C ARG A 125 15.04 2.92 9.59
N GLY A 126 14.55 2.77 10.81
CA GLY A 126 14.92 3.67 11.91
C GLY A 126 16.38 3.56 12.33
N ARG A 127 17.08 2.53 11.89
CA ARG A 127 18.51 2.36 12.19
C ARG A 127 19.43 2.96 11.14
N LEU A 128 18.85 3.42 10.05
CA LEU A 128 19.64 4.06 8.98
C LEU A 128 19.96 5.55 9.32
#